data_ade9cd2cd0732ccedde3a2d9f9670b1d
#
_entry.id   ade9cd2cd0732ccedde3a2d9f9670b1d
#
_cell.length_a   1.000
_cell.length_b   1.000
_cell.length_c   1.000
_cell.angle_alpha   90.00
_cell.angle_beta   90.00
_cell.angle_gamma   90.00
#
_symmetry.space_group_name_H-M   'P 1'
#
loop_
_entity.id
_entity.type
_entity.pdbx_description
1 polymer ?
#
loop_
_entity_poly.entity_id
_entity_poly.type
_entity_poly.pdbx_seq_one_letter_code
_entity_poly.pdbx_strand_id
1 'polypeptide(L)'
;MRVRRLVMLRHGQTKSNADSRMQGQLDTELTDLGHAQAASAAEVLAKRQPRLIVSSDLSRAYDTATALAQRCAVSVSTDKGLRETHLGQWQGLTHSEVDALAPGQRQAWRDDATLAPHGGESRIDVADRSRPVVAKILLNEPEWGADDCDRPVVLVAHGGLIAALTASLLDLPVDSWPVLGGMGNASWAQLSGHGPDAAALGDLRWRLDVWNASAQVSNDVL
;
A
#
# COMPACT_ATOMS: atom_id res chain seq x y z
N MET A 1 13.75 -16.40 -17.19
CA MET A 1 12.95 -16.18 -15.95
C MET A 1 13.21 -14.77 -15.48
N ARG A 2 12.16 -13.95 -15.32
CA ARG A 2 12.27 -12.52 -14.95
C ARG A 2 12.01 -12.31 -13.46
N VAL A 3 12.60 -11.26 -12.92
CA VAL A 3 12.32 -10.77 -11.57
C VAL A 3 11.66 -9.40 -11.68
N ARG A 4 10.43 -9.29 -11.21
CA ARG A 4 9.64 -8.06 -11.23
C ARG A 4 9.62 -7.43 -9.85
N ARG A 5 10.19 -6.24 -9.72
CA ARG A 5 10.24 -5.50 -8.46
C ARG A 5 8.98 -4.66 -8.28
N LEU A 6 8.28 -4.89 -7.19
CA LEU A 6 7.10 -4.13 -6.78
C LEU A 6 7.42 -3.40 -5.47
N VAL A 7 7.30 -2.08 -5.47
CA VAL A 7 7.38 -1.26 -4.26
C VAL A 7 5.99 -0.72 -3.96
N MET A 8 5.52 -0.86 -2.74
CA MET A 8 4.25 -0.32 -2.28
C MET A 8 4.52 0.71 -1.19
N LEU A 9 4.32 1.97 -1.51
CA LEU A 9 4.57 3.13 -0.66
C LEU A 9 3.27 3.57 0.01
N ARG A 10 3.24 3.64 1.34
CA ARG A 10 2.14 4.27 2.06
C ARG A 10 2.26 5.80 1.96
N HIS A 11 1.12 6.49 1.84
CA HIS A 11 1.06 7.95 1.86
C HIS A 11 1.69 8.57 3.12
N GLY A 12 2.10 9.83 3.02
CA GLY A 12 2.58 10.65 4.14
C GLY A 12 1.49 10.89 5.20
N GLN A 13 1.86 11.49 6.33
CA GLN A 13 0.93 11.78 7.43
C GLN A 13 -0.20 12.72 6.98
N THR A 14 -1.44 12.40 7.40
CA THR A 14 -2.61 13.26 7.31
C THR A 14 -3.02 13.76 8.70
N LYS A 15 -3.91 14.76 8.75
CA LYS A 15 -4.50 15.18 10.04
C LYS A 15 -5.19 14.02 10.77
N SER A 16 -5.90 13.16 10.04
CA SER A 16 -6.54 12.00 10.65
C SER A 16 -5.53 11.02 11.27
N ASN A 17 -4.33 10.87 10.67
CA ASN A 17 -3.27 10.06 11.29
C ASN A 17 -2.77 10.72 12.59
N ALA A 18 -2.53 12.03 12.58
CA ALA A 18 -2.10 12.78 13.77
C ALA A 18 -3.14 12.71 14.91
N ASP A 19 -4.43 12.76 14.55
CA ASP A 19 -5.56 12.70 15.50
C ASP A 19 -5.98 11.25 15.83
N SER A 20 -5.24 10.23 15.39
CA SER A 20 -5.56 8.80 15.58
C SER A 20 -6.97 8.40 15.14
N ARG A 21 -7.45 8.99 14.02
CA ARG A 21 -8.75 8.68 13.42
C ARG A 21 -8.62 7.65 12.30
N MET A 22 -9.58 6.76 12.25
CA MET A 22 -9.71 5.73 11.20
C MET A 22 -10.27 6.38 9.93
N GLN A 23 -9.40 6.63 8.94
CA GLN A 23 -9.78 7.40 7.74
C GLN A 23 -10.62 6.60 6.75
N GLY A 24 -10.22 5.34 6.50
CA GLY A 24 -10.82 4.58 5.40
C GLY A 24 -10.69 5.32 4.07
N GLN A 25 -11.81 5.46 3.36
CA GLN A 25 -11.86 6.15 2.06
C GLN A 25 -12.27 7.63 2.16
N LEU A 26 -12.37 8.20 3.37
CA LEU A 26 -12.49 9.65 3.50
C LEU A 26 -11.27 10.31 2.88
N ASP A 27 -11.49 11.29 2.02
CA ASP A 27 -10.41 12.01 1.37
C ASP A 27 -9.92 13.14 2.27
N THR A 28 -8.65 13.06 2.64
CA THR A 28 -7.97 13.99 3.55
C THR A 28 -6.59 14.31 3.02
N GLU A 29 -6.17 15.57 3.17
CA GLU A 29 -4.90 16.09 2.69
C GLU A 29 -3.74 15.67 3.61
N LEU A 30 -2.53 15.76 3.07
CA LEU A 30 -1.29 15.62 3.83
C LEU A 30 -1.11 16.81 4.79
N THR A 31 -0.49 16.56 5.94
CA THR A 31 0.06 17.61 6.80
C THR A 31 1.41 18.10 6.24
N ASP A 32 1.94 19.23 6.77
CA ASP A 32 3.32 19.67 6.42
C ASP A 32 4.34 18.57 6.70
N LEU A 33 4.19 17.83 7.82
CA LEU A 33 5.00 16.66 8.10
C LEU A 33 4.80 15.57 7.05
N GLY A 34 3.55 15.33 6.61
CA GLY A 34 3.25 14.37 5.55
C GLY A 34 3.91 14.71 4.23
N HIS A 35 3.93 15.97 3.84
CA HIS A 35 4.67 16.43 2.66
C HIS A 35 6.19 16.24 2.81
N ALA A 36 6.75 16.56 3.98
CA ALA A 36 8.17 16.32 4.25
C ALA A 36 8.53 14.83 4.22
N GLN A 37 7.67 13.97 4.77
CA GLN A 37 7.83 12.51 4.71
C GLN A 37 7.76 11.99 3.27
N ALA A 38 6.81 12.46 2.47
CA ALA A 38 6.69 12.11 1.05
C ALA A 38 7.94 12.51 0.26
N ALA A 39 8.47 13.74 0.49
CA ALA A 39 9.69 14.22 -0.13
C ALA A 39 10.91 13.36 0.24
N SER A 40 11.05 12.97 1.50
CA SER A 40 12.15 12.12 1.98
C SER A 40 12.09 10.70 1.37
N ALA A 41 10.89 10.09 1.31
CA ALA A 41 10.70 8.80 0.65
C ALA A 41 11.01 8.89 -0.85
N ALA A 42 10.59 9.98 -1.50
CA ALA A 42 10.86 10.24 -2.91
C ALA A 42 12.38 10.32 -3.21
N GLU A 43 13.19 10.91 -2.33
CA GLU A 43 14.65 10.95 -2.49
C GLU A 43 15.32 9.58 -2.54
N VAL A 44 14.82 8.66 -1.72
CA VAL A 44 15.35 7.29 -1.66
C VAL A 44 14.85 6.47 -2.86
N LEU A 45 13.54 6.51 -3.11
CA LEU A 45 12.91 5.68 -4.14
C LEU A 45 13.24 6.13 -5.56
N ALA A 46 13.48 7.42 -5.79
CA ALA A 46 13.89 7.94 -7.10
C ALA A 46 15.22 7.36 -7.58
N LYS A 47 16.14 7.04 -6.66
CA LYS A 47 17.41 6.37 -6.99
C LYS A 47 17.24 4.99 -7.63
N ARG A 48 16.05 4.37 -7.43
CA ARG A 48 15.67 3.09 -8.04
C ARG A 48 15.15 3.24 -9.47
N GLN A 49 15.00 4.50 -9.96
CA GLN A 49 14.51 4.82 -11.31
C GLN A 49 13.20 4.06 -11.65
N PRO A 50 12.12 4.24 -10.89
CA PRO A 50 10.88 3.52 -11.13
C PRO A 50 10.43 3.67 -12.59
N ARG A 51 9.98 2.55 -13.19
CA ARG A 51 9.49 2.56 -14.57
C ARG A 51 8.05 3.03 -14.67
N LEU A 52 7.27 2.83 -13.62
CA LEU A 52 5.86 3.18 -13.54
C LEU A 52 5.50 3.57 -12.11
N ILE A 53 4.63 4.58 -11.96
CA ILE A 53 4.04 5.00 -10.70
C ILE A 53 2.52 4.98 -10.86
N VAL A 54 1.85 4.12 -10.08
CA VAL A 54 0.39 4.04 -10.00
C VAL A 54 -0.04 4.40 -8.59
N SER A 55 -0.98 5.31 -8.43
CA SER A 55 -1.47 5.77 -7.14
C SER A 55 -2.94 5.41 -6.91
N SER A 56 -3.32 5.26 -5.65
CA SER A 56 -4.70 5.50 -5.24
C SER A 56 -5.11 6.91 -5.69
N ASP A 57 -6.38 7.07 -6.05
CA ASP A 57 -6.95 8.36 -6.44
C ASP A 57 -7.30 9.28 -5.24
N LEU A 58 -7.10 8.80 -3.99
CA LEU A 58 -7.25 9.63 -2.80
C LEU A 58 -6.09 10.63 -2.71
N SER A 59 -6.40 11.90 -2.41
CA SER A 59 -5.46 13.04 -2.47
C SER A 59 -4.14 12.77 -1.75
N ARG A 60 -4.18 12.26 -0.51
CA ARG A 60 -2.98 11.95 0.28
C ARG A 60 -2.01 10.99 -0.41
N ALA A 61 -2.53 9.99 -1.14
CA ALA A 61 -1.69 9.05 -1.88
C ALA A 61 -1.19 9.66 -3.18
N TYR A 62 -2.06 10.39 -3.88
CA TYR A 62 -1.71 11.09 -5.12
C TYR A 62 -0.62 12.15 -4.91
N ASP A 63 -0.71 12.95 -3.84
CA ASP A 63 0.30 13.95 -3.50
C ASP A 63 1.65 13.30 -3.14
N THR A 64 1.61 12.18 -2.39
CA THR A 64 2.81 11.40 -2.10
C THR A 64 3.44 10.83 -3.39
N ALA A 65 2.62 10.32 -4.32
CA ALA A 65 3.08 9.83 -5.61
C ALA A 65 3.67 10.95 -6.48
N THR A 66 3.06 12.14 -6.44
CA THR A 66 3.51 13.33 -7.19
C THR A 66 4.90 13.76 -6.73
N ALA A 67 5.19 13.72 -5.42
CA ALA A 67 6.52 14.03 -4.90
C ALA A 67 7.60 13.08 -5.47
N LEU A 68 7.28 11.79 -5.64
CA LEU A 68 8.18 10.82 -6.28
C LEU A 68 8.30 11.08 -7.80
N ALA A 69 7.18 11.29 -8.47
CA ALA A 69 7.11 11.47 -9.91
C ALA A 69 7.95 12.66 -10.40
N GLN A 70 7.91 13.78 -9.65
CA GLN A 70 8.70 14.98 -9.93
C GLN A 70 10.21 14.72 -9.93
N ARG A 71 10.68 13.74 -9.12
CA ARG A 71 12.11 13.37 -9.06
C ARG A 71 12.54 12.38 -10.13
N CYS A 72 11.59 11.65 -10.70
CA CYS A 72 11.86 10.56 -11.66
C CYS A 72 11.53 10.92 -13.10
N ALA A 73 10.89 12.06 -13.36
CA ALA A 73 10.31 12.43 -14.66
C ALA A 73 9.34 11.35 -15.22
N VAL A 74 8.61 10.68 -14.32
CA VAL A 74 7.61 9.65 -14.63
C VAL A 74 6.23 10.20 -14.27
N SER A 75 5.24 10.03 -15.14
CA SER A 75 3.86 10.45 -14.84
C SER A 75 3.19 9.52 -13.84
N VAL A 76 2.28 10.10 -13.03
CA VAL A 76 1.43 9.33 -12.11
C VAL A 76 0.14 8.96 -12.84
N SER A 77 -0.22 7.68 -12.83
CA SER A 77 -1.56 7.22 -13.15
C SER A 77 -2.32 6.83 -11.88
N THR A 78 -3.65 6.87 -11.90
CA THR A 78 -4.46 6.51 -10.72
C THR A 78 -5.31 5.29 -10.99
N ASP A 79 -5.53 4.48 -9.92
CA ASP A 79 -6.46 3.36 -9.97
C ASP A 79 -7.22 3.27 -8.63
N LYS A 80 -8.56 3.24 -8.69
CA LYS A 80 -9.44 3.11 -7.51
C LYS A 80 -9.27 1.78 -6.77
N GLY A 81 -8.76 0.75 -7.46
CA GLY A 81 -8.38 -0.52 -6.84
C GLY A 81 -7.30 -0.37 -5.77
N LEU A 82 -6.59 0.78 -5.72
CA LEU A 82 -5.56 1.08 -4.71
C LEU A 82 -6.07 1.91 -3.52
N ARG A 83 -7.37 2.22 -3.41
CA ARG A 83 -7.94 2.91 -2.25
C ARG A 83 -7.75 2.11 -0.96
N GLU A 84 -7.73 2.81 0.17
CA GLU A 84 -7.71 2.19 1.51
C GLU A 84 -8.95 1.30 1.74
N THR A 85 -8.87 0.41 2.71
CA THR A 85 -10.02 -0.33 3.23
C THR A 85 -11.18 0.62 3.51
N HIS A 86 -12.35 0.34 2.94
CA HIS A 86 -13.54 1.07 3.31
C HIS A 86 -13.96 0.65 4.73
N LEU A 87 -13.90 1.58 5.66
CA LEU A 87 -14.14 1.27 7.07
C LEU A 87 -15.60 1.45 7.51
N GLY A 88 -16.52 1.66 6.55
CA GLY A 88 -17.94 1.78 6.83
C GLY A 88 -18.22 2.82 7.91
N GLN A 89 -18.98 2.43 8.93
CA GLN A 89 -19.36 3.31 10.04
C GLN A 89 -18.20 3.75 10.95
N TRP A 90 -17.02 3.15 10.83
CA TRP A 90 -15.84 3.54 11.62
C TRP A 90 -15.07 4.70 11.01
N GLN A 91 -15.39 5.10 9.77
CA GLN A 91 -14.68 6.21 9.11
C GLN A 91 -14.85 7.52 9.87
N GLY A 92 -13.73 8.19 10.15
CA GLY A 92 -13.66 9.47 10.87
C GLY A 92 -13.64 9.34 12.39
N LEU A 93 -13.94 8.15 12.94
CA LEU A 93 -13.92 7.90 14.39
C LEU A 93 -12.49 7.62 14.88
N THR A 94 -12.22 7.95 16.14
CA THR A 94 -11.03 7.50 16.85
C THR A 94 -11.15 6.03 17.24
N HIS A 95 -10.03 5.41 17.61
CA HIS A 95 -10.05 4.03 18.09
C HIS A 95 -10.95 3.88 19.33
N SER A 96 -10.90 4.83 20.27
CA SER A 96 -11.72 4.80 21.48
C SER A 96 -13.21 4.97 21.20
N GLU A 97 -13.57 5.81 20.22
CA GLU A 97 -14.96 5.97 19.79
C GLU A 97 -15.50 4.67 19.16
N VAL A 98 -14.69 4.00 18.32
CA VAL A 98 -15.06 2.70 17.74
C VAL A 98 -15.21 1.63 18.84
N ASP A 99 -14.25 1.57 19.78
CA ASP A 99 -14.30 0.57 20.87
C ASP A 99 -15.49 0.81 21.82
N ALA A 100 -15.94 2.06 21.97
CA ALA A 100 -17.15 2.39 22.73
C ALA A 100 -18.44 1.98 21.99
N LEU A 101 -18.47 2.12 20.66
CA LEU A 101 -19.62 1.73 19.83
C LEU A 101 -19.76 0.20 19.68
N ALA A 102 -18.63 -0.49 19.58
CA ALA A 102 -18.59 -1.91 19.26
C ALA A 102 -17.42 -2.59 20.02
N PRO A 103 -17.59 -2.83 21.33
CA PRO A 103 -16.54 -3.40 22.18
C PRO A 103 -15.97 -4.71 21.60
N GLY A 104 -14.65 -4.76 21.47
CA GLY A 104 -13.92 -5.93 20.97
C GLY A 104 -13.95 -6.12 19.44
N GLN A 105 -14.86 -5.47 18.71
CA GLN A 105 -14.97 -5.69 17.25
C GLN A 105 -13.74 -5.17 16.49
N ARG A 106 -13.16 -4.04 16.89
CA ARG A 106 -11.96 -3.51 16.25
C ARG A 106 -10.76 -4.45 16.43
N GLN A 107 -10.62 -5.10 17.58
CA GLN A 107 -9.58 -6.10 17.80
C GLN A 107 -9.87 -7.35 16.98
N ALA A 108 -11.09 -7.88 16.99
CA ALA A 108 -11.48 -9.02 16.17
C ALA A 108 -11.22 -8.76 14.68
N TRP A 109 -11.57 -7.56 14.16
CA TRP A 109 -11.25 -7.15 12.78
C TRP A 109 -9.74 -7.12 12.49
N ARG A 110 -8.90 -6.78 13.48
CA ARG A 110 -7.44 -6.84 13.32
C ARG A 110 -6.92 -8.27 13.23
N ASP A 111 -7.50 -9.16 14.00
CA ASP A 111 -7.04 -10.54 14.16
C ASP A 111 -7.60 -11.49 13.11
N ASP A 112 -8.67 -11.09 12.41
CA ASP A 112 -9.35 -11.90 11.38
C ASP A 112 -9.52 -11.10 10.08
N ALA A 113 -8.88 -11.59 9.01
CA ALA A 113 -8.90 -10.95 7.69
C ALA A 113 -10.27 -11.05 6.99
N THR A 114 -11.16 -11.93 7.45
CA THR A 114 -12.50 -12.13 6.87
C THR A 114 -13.52 -11.14 7.41
N LEU A 115 -13.26 -10.52 8.56
CA LEU A 115 -14.17 -9.58 9.20
C LEU A 115 -14.12 -8.21 8.54
N ALA A 116 -15.29 -7.58 8.43
CA ALA A 116 -15.46 -6.22 7.93
C ALA A 116 -16.17 -5.34 8.97
N PRO A 117 -15.85 -4.05 9.08
CA PRO A 117 -16.68 -3.09 9.79
C PRO A 117 -18.06 -3.02 9.14
N HIS A 118 -19.10 -2.66 9.90
CA HIS A 118 -20.44 -2.54 9.34
C HIS A 118 -20.49 -1.54 8.18
N GLY A 119 -20.91 -2.02 7.00
CA GLY A 119 -20.91 -1.26 5.75
C GLY A 119 -19.50 -1.01 5.17
N GLY A 120 -18.49 -1.74 5.63
CA GLY A 120 -17.11 -1.64 5.15
C GLY A 120 -16.62 -2.88 4.40
N GLU A 121 -15.32 -2.96 4.21
CA GLU A 121 -14.60 -4.05 3.53
C GLU A 121 -13.81 -4.89 4.53
N SER A 122 -13.74 -6.19 4.29
CA SER A 122 -12.74 -7.08 4.87
C SER A 122 -11.37 -6.91 4.17
N ARG A 123 -10.30 -7.48 4.73
CA ARG A 123 -9.01 -7.50 4.04
C ARG A 123 -9.04 -8.35 2.77
N ILE A 124 -9.89 -9.37 2.73
CA ILE A 124 -10.08 -10.20 1.52
C ILE A 124 -10.69 -9.34 0.41
N ASP A 125 -11.76 -8.57 0.69
CA ASP A 125 -12.38 -7.67 -0.30
C ASP A 125 -11.34 -6.67 -0.86
N VAL A 126 -10.49 -6.12 0.02
CA VAL A 126 -9.41 -5.21 -0.38
C VAL A 126 -8.41 -5.90 -1.30
N ALA A 127 -8.00 -7.13 -0.99
CA ALA A 127 -7.08 -7.90 -1.82
C ALA A 127 -7.72 -8.23 -3.18
N ASP A 128 -8.98 -8.63 -3.20
CA ASP A 128 -9.71 -9.00 -4.41
C ASP A 128 -9.83 -7.85 -5.41
N ARG A 129 -10.01 -6.60 -4.94
CA ARG A 129 -10.03 -5.42 -5.82
C ARG A 129 -8.66 -4.85 -6.18
N SER A 130 -7.62 -5.16 -5.39
CA SER A 130 -6.26 -4.63 -5.64
C SER A 130 -5.39 -5.56 -6.50
N ARG A 131 -5.56 -6.88 -6.42
CA ARG A 131 -4.84 -7.85 -7.29
C ARG A 131 -5.02 -7.58 -8.78
N PRO A 132 -6.22 -7.26 -9.30
CA PRO A 132 -6.43 -6.89 -10.70
C PRO A 132 -5.58 -5.70 -11.15
N VAL A 133 -5.23 -4.76 -10.27
CA VAL A 133 -4.33 -3.63 -10.61
C VAL A 133 -2.94 -4.16 -10.99
N VAL A 134 -2.39 -5.09 -10.20
CA VAL A 134 -1.09 -5.71 -10.50
C VAL A 134 -1.16 -6.55 -11.77
N ALA A 135 -2.25 -7.30 -11.97
CA ALA A 135 -2.46 -8.08 -13.19
C ALA A 135 -2.51 -7.18 -14.44
N LYS A 136 -3.21 -6.05 -14.37
CA LYS A 136 -3.27 -5.06 -15.46
C LYS A 136 -1.90 -4.45 -15.76
N ILE A 137 -1.09 -4.19 -14.74
CA ILE A 137 0.28 -3.69 -14.93
C ILE A 137 1.13 -4.74 -15.65
N LEU A 138 1.04 -6.02 -15.28
CA LEU A 138 1.75 -7.12 -15.96
C LEU A 138 1.41 -7.19 -17.45
N LEU A 139 0.15 -6.97 -17.80
CA LEU A 139 -0.31 -6.98 -19.20
C LEU A 139 0.18 -5.76 -19.99
N ASN A 140 0.18 -4.58 -19.35
CA ASN A 140 0.49 -3.31 -20.03
C ASN A 140 2.00 -2.97 -20.01
N GLU A 141 2.78 -3.62 -19.16
CA GLU A 141 4.22 -3.44 -18.99
C GLU A 141 4.98 -4.75 -19.29
N PRO A 142 4.96 -5.24 -20.54
CA PRO A 142 5.59 -6.53 -20.90
C PRO A 142 7.10 -6.55 -20.64
N GLU A 143 7.73 -5.38 -20.59
CA GLU A 143 9.17 -5.22 -20.30
C GLU A 143 9.48 -5.10 -18.80
N TRP A 144 8.49 -5.22 -17.91
CA TRP A 144 8.74 -5.22 -16.47
C TRP A 144 9.58 -6.43 -16.04
N GLY A 145 10.76 -6.16 -15.52
CA GLY A 145 11.76 -7.16 -15.13
C GLY A 145 12.57 -7.73 -16.30
N ALA A 146 12.52 -7.11 -17.49
CA ALA A 146 13.35 -7.50 -18.64
C ALA A 146 14.71 -6.82 -18.67
N ASP A 147 14.83 -5.67 -18.01
CA ASP A 147 16.05 -4.88 -17.97
C ASP A 147 16.96 -5.30 -16.81
N ASP A 148 18.26 -5.24 -17.01
CA ASP A 148 19.28 -5.51 -15.99
C ASP A 148 19.30 -4.42 -14.89
N CYS A 149 18.54 -3.34 -15.07
CA CYS A 149 18.51 -2.20 -14.16
C CYS A 149 17.60 -2.38 -12.93
N ASP A 150 16.88 -3.49 -12.83
CA ASP A 150 16.01 -3.82 -11.68
C ASP A 150 15.00 -2.71 -11.30
N ARG A 151 14.48 -1.99 -12.31
CA ARG A 151 13.60 -0.83 -12.16
C ARG A 151 12.21 -1.26 -11.63
N PRO A 152 11.80 -0.77 -10.44
CA PRO A 152 10.54 -1.19 -9.85
C PRO A 152 9.32 -0.53 -10.52
N VAL A 153 8.18 -1.18 -10.40
CA VAL A 153 6.87 -0.54 -10.38
C VAL A 153 6.59 -0.07 -8.97
N VAL A 154 6.11 1.17 -8.82
CA VAL A 154 5.74 1.74 -7.52
C VAL A 154 4.23 1.92 -7.46
N LEU A 155 3.59 1.32 -6.48
CA LEU A 155 2.21 1.60 -6.09
C LEU A 155 2.21 2.53 -4.89
N VAL A 156 1.49 3.65 -4.96
CA VAL A 156 1.33 4.55 -3.83
C VAL A 156 -0.08 4.40 -3.28
N ALA A 157 -0.17 3.94 -2.03
CA ALA A 157 -1.43 3.48 -1.47
C ALA A 157 -1.50 3.72 0.07
N HIS A 158 -2.09 2.79 0.80
CA HIS A 158 -2.50 2.93 2.20
C HIS A 158 -2.09 1.69 2.99
N GLY A 159 -2.01 1.83 4.32
CA GLY A 159 -1.49 0.78 5.17
C GLY A 159 -2.29 -0.52 5.13
N GLY A 160 -3.61 -0.45 5.22
CA GLY A 160 -4.48 -1.62 5.19
C GLY A 160 -4.46 -2.33 3.84
N LEU A 161 -4.51 -1.56 2.75
CA LEU A 161 -4.41 -2.11 1.39
C LEU A 161 -3.07 -2.81 1.17
N ILE A 162 -1.95 -2.16 1.53
CA ILE A 162 -0.61 -2.74 1.31
C ILE A 162 -0.47 -4.06 2.05
N ALA A 163 -0.96 -4.16 3.29
CA ALA A 163 -0.93 -5.40 4.05
C ALA A 163 -1.76 -6.50 3.38
N ALA A 164 -3.00 -6.20 2.98
CA ALA A 164 -3.89 -7.15 2.34
C ALA A 164 -3.35 -7.62 0.97
N LEU A 165 -2.89 -6.69 0.13
CA LEU A 165 -2.31 -7.04 -1.18
C LEU A 165 -1.03 -7.85 -1.02
N THR A 166 -0.16 -7.50 -0.07
CA THR A 166 1.06 -8.27 0.21
C THR A 166 0.73 -9.70 0.63
N ALA A 167 -0.16 -9.88 1.61
CA ALA A 167 -0.57 -11.20 2.07
C ALA A 167 -1.12 -12.07 0.92
N SER A 168 -1.96 -11.46 0.09
CA SER A 168 -2.58 -12.13 -1.05
C SER A 168 -1.59 -12.46 -2.18
N LEU A 169 -0.60 -11.58 -2.47
CA LEU A 169 0.44 -11.86 -3.46
C LEU A 169 1.40 -12.97 -2.99
N LEU A 170 1.69 -13.02 -1.70
CA LEU A 170 2.50 -14.07 -1.08
C LEU A 170 1.76 -15.41 -0.93
N ASP A 171 0.48 -15.45 -1.29
CA ASP A 171 -0.38 -16.63 -1.15
C ASP A 171 -0.41 -17.17 0.29
N LEU A 172 -0.40 -16.24 1.28
CA LEU A 172 -0.47 -16.62 2.69
C LEU A 172 -1.85 -17.20 3.03
N PRO A 173 -1.90 -18.22 3.90
CA PRO A 173 -3.17 -18.64 4.50
C PRO A 173 -3.87 -17.45 5.14
N VAL A 174 -5.18 -17.33 4.98
CA VAL A 174 -5.97 -16.16 5.44
C VAL A 174 -5.78 -15.90 6.94
N ASP A 175 -5.73 -16.95 7.75
CA ASP A 175 -5.51 -16.87 9.19
C ASP A 175 -4.13 -16.28 9.57
N SER A 176 -3.19 -16.28 8.61
CA SER A 176 -1.84 -15.75 8.81
C SER A 176 -1.71 -14.27 8.37
N TRP A 177 -2.73 -13.66 7.75
CA TRP A 177 -2.64 -12.29 7.27
C TRP A 177 -2.34 -11.25 8.36
N PRO A 178 -2.83 -11.41 9.60
CA PRO A 178 -2.50 -10.48 10.69
C PRO A 178 -1.02 -10.40 11.05
N VAL A 179 -0.18 -11.33 10.59
CA VAL A 179 1.29 -11.29 10.80
C VAL A 179 1.93 -10.05 10.16
N LEU A 180 1.31 -9.53 9.10
CA LEU A 180 1.75 -8.28 8.47
C LEU A 180 1.24 -7.10 9.29
N GLY A 181 2.09 -6.58 10.16
CA GLY A 181 1.80 -5.45 11.03
C GLY A 181 1.56 -4.14 10.27
N GLY A 182 1.18 -3.12 11.00
CA GLY A 182 0.96 -1.78 10.44
C GLY A 182 2.22 -1.19 9.80
N MET A 183 2.01 -0.28 8.86
CA MET A 183 3.07 0.47 8.20
C MET A 183 3.09 1.92 8.68
N GLY A 184 4.27 2.51 8.84
CA GLY A 184 4.44 3.93 9.09
C GLY A 184 4.04 4.81 7.90
N ASN A 185 3.77 6.09 8.13
CA ASN A 185 3.56 7.05 7.05
C ASN A 185 4.82 7.19 6.19
N ALA A 186 4.67 7.25 4.86
CA ALA A 186 5.73 7.25 3.87
C ALA A 186 6.75 6.09 4.03
N SER A 187 6.35 5.00 4.68
CA SER A 187 7.08 3.73 4.66
C SER A 187 6.64 2.87 3.49
N TRP A 188 7.48 1.92 3.10
CA TRP A 188 7.19 1.03 1.97
C TRP A 188 7.47 -0.44 2.27
N ALA A 189 6.77 -1.29 1.54
CA ALA A 189 7.09 -2.69 1.36
C ALA A 189 7.70 -2.91 -0.02
N GLN A 190 8.56 -3.92 -0.16
CA GLN A 190 9.11 -4.34 -1.43
C GLN A 190 8.93 -5.83 -1.62
N LEU A 191 8.44 -6.21 -2.80
CA LEU A 191 8.30 -7.59 -3.21
C LEU A 191 9.06 -7.85 -4.52
N SER A 192 9.47 -9.09 -4.70
CA SER A 192 9.97 -9.61 -5.97
C SER A 192 9.08 -10.74 -6.46
N GLY A 193 8.56 -10.59 -7.70
CA GLY A 193 7.77 -11.58 -8.40
C GLY A 193 8.63 -12.34 -9.42
N HIS A 194 8.81 -13.64 -9.20
CA HIS A 194 9.65 -14.51 -10.04
C HIS A 194 8.76 -15.36 -10.94
N GLY A 195 8.99 -15.33 -12.24
CA GLY A 195 8.20 -16.12 -13.19
C GLY A 195 8.71 -16.05 -14.63
N PRO A 196 7.97 -16.66 -15.58
CA PRO A 196 8.31 -16.61 -16.99
C PRO A 196 8.23 -15.20 -17.56
N ASP A 197 8.74 -15.02 -18.76
CA ASP A 197 8.78 -13.71 -19.44
C ASP A 197 7.37 -13.19 -19.72
N ALA A 198 6.52 -14.01 -20.31
CA ALA A 198 5.10 -13.74 -20.47
C ALA A 198 4.34 -14.46 -19.33
N ALA A 199 4.06 -13.75 -18.23
CA ALA A 199 3.42 -14.29 -17.05
C ALA A 199 2.09 -13.61 -16.76
N ALA A 200 1.07 -14.39 -16.43
CA ALA A 200 -0.08 -13.89 -15.70
C ALA A 200 0.26 -13.75 -14.20
N LEU A 201 -0.57 -13.04 -13.44
CA LEU A 201 -0.29 -12.82 -12.01
C LEU A 201 -0.14 -14.12 -11.23
N GLY A 202 -0.92 -15.15 -11.56
CA GLY A 202 -0.87 -16.49 -10.92
C GLY A 202 0.38 -17.31 -11.27
N ASP A 203 1.13 -16.94 -12.32
CA ASP A 203 2.37 -17.61 -12.70
C ASP A 203 3.59 -17.12 -11.91
N LEU A 204 3.40 -16.04 -11.13
CA LEU A 204 4.47 -15.42 -10.37
C LEU A 204 4.55 -15.98 -8.95
N ARG A 205 5.75 -16.36 -8.55
CA ARG A 205 6.07 -16.64 -7.14
C ARG A 205 6.58 -15.36 -6.51
N TRP A 206 5.79 -14.81 -5.60
CA TRP A 206 6.13 -13.60 -4.89
C TRP A 206 6.94 -13.89 -3.63
N ARG A 207 7.86 -12.99 -3.33
CA ARG A 207 8.67 -12.99 -2.13
C ARG A 207 8.64 -11.60 -1.52
N LEU A 208 8.52 -11.52 -0.20
CA LEU A 208 8.68 -10.28 0.56
C LEU A 208 10.17 -10.04 0.80
N ASP A 209 10.70 -8.96 0.24
CA ASP A 209 12.11 -8.57 0.39
C ASP A 209 12.27 -7.55 1.53
N VAL A 210 11.29 -6.63 1.70
CA VAL A 210 11.31 -5.56 2.69
C VAL A 210 9.90 -5.29 3.20
N TRP A 211 9.77 -5.08 4.51
CA TRP A 211 8.52 -4.64 5.14
C TRP A 211 8.76 -3.40 6.00
N ASN A 212 7.91 -2.38 5.83
CA ASN A 212 7.89 -1.15 6.63
C ASN A 212 9.23 -0.39 6.68
N ALA A 213 10.01 -0.37 5.57
CA ALA A 213 11.17 0.48 5.46
C ALA A 213 10.77 1.95 5.33
N SER A 214 11.61 2.85 5.82
CA SER A 214 11.41 4.30 5.70
C SER A 214 12.72 5.00 5.35
N ALA A 215 12.62 6.25 4.85
CA ALA A 215 13.78 7.09 4.55
C ALA A 215 14.46 7.63 5.83
N GLN A 216 13.75 7.64 6.95
CA GLN A 216 14.28 8.05 8.25
C GLN A 216 14.51 6.79 9.10
N VAL A 217 15.61 6.78 9.85
CA VAL A 217 15.76 5.80 10.93
C VAL A 217 14.68 6.16 11.95
N SER A 218 13.58 5.40 11.94
CA SER A 218 12.51 5.56 12.91
C SER A 218 13.08 5.18 14.29
N ASN A 219 13.00 6.10 15.24
CA ASN A 219 13.18 5.75 16.64
C ASN A 219 11.96 5.02 17.22
N ASP A 220 10.91 4.88 16.42
CA ASP A 220 9.69 4.17 16.75
C ASP A 220 9.81 2.69 16.32
N VAL A 221 10.65 1.96 17.00
CA VAL A 221 10.53 0.52 17.07
C VAL A 221 9.56 0.25 18.22
N LEU A 222 8.32 -0.07 17.84
CA LEU A 222 7.17 -0.57 18.59
C LEU A 222 5.98 0.37 18.67
#